data_330302b45905d997c3d16c0d92a2f096
#
_entry.id   330302b45905d997c3d16c0d92a2f096
#
_cell.length_a   1.000
_cell.length_b   1.000
_cell.length_c   1.000
_cell.angle_alpha   90.00
_cell.angle_beta   90.00
_cell.angle_gamma   90.00
#
_symmetry.space_group_name_H-M   'P 1'
#
loop_
_entity.id
_entity.type
_entity.pdbx_description
1 polymer ?
#
loop_
_entity_poly.entity_id
_entity_poly.type
_entity_poly.pdbx_seq_one_letter_code
_entity_poly.pdbx_strand_id
1 'polypeptide(L)'
;PHVLQLSTHEHAWVFQLHDPECRAVAADLLSRQGMAKAGFGLGDDRKRIIEKLGVEPAEILELNAVFRAQGYRKDMGVKGAVAVLFNQRFQKSKKAATSNWASERLSESQLVYAANDAYAAYRVWDALGL
;
A
#
# COMPACT_ATOMS: atom_id res chain seq x y z
N PRO A 1 10.90 -6.01 -4.69
CA PRO A 1 9.84 -5.06 -5.11
C PRO A 1 10.38 -3.99 -6.04
N HIS A 2 9.57 -3.65 -7.02
CA HIS A 2 9.95 -2.63 -8.01
C HIS A 2 9.30 -1.29 -7.73
N VAL A 3 8.18 -1.29 -7.04
CA VAL A 3 7.35 -0.11 -6.83
C VAL A 3 6.83 -0.09 -5.40
N LEU A 4 6.80 1.10 -4.80
CA LEU A 4 6.12 1.36 -3.54
C LEU A 4 5.09 2.46 -3.77
N GLN A 5 3.88 2.29 -3.26
CA GLN A 5 2.85 3.31 -3.34
C GLN A 5 2.37 3.72 -1.96
N LEU A 6 2.19 5.02 -1.77
CA LEU A 6 1.69 5.63 -0.53
C LEU A 6 0.60 6.63 -0.87
N SER A 7 -0.38 6.79 0.01
CA SER A 7 -1.47 7.75 -0.20
C SER A 7 -1.87 8.47 1.08
N THR A 8 -2.26 9.72 0.92
CA THR A 8 -3.04 10.48 1.90
C THR A 8 -4.44 10.70 1.31
N HIS A 9 -5.27 11.51 1.97
CA HIS A 9 -6.61 11.80 1.47
C HIS A 9 -6.62 12.63 0.17
N GLU A 10 -5.53 13.32 -0.15
CA GLU A 10 -5.46 14.23 -1.30
C GLU A 10 -4.55 13.73 -2.41
N HIS A 11 -3.50 12.98 -2.08
CA HIS A 11 -2.47 12.62 -3.04
C HIS A 11 -2.05 11.17 -2.87
N ALA A 12 -1.68 10.55 -3.99
CA ALA A 12 -1.02 9.25 -4.01
C ALA A 12 0.33 9.39 -4.72
N TRP A 13 1.34 8.75 -4.16
CA TRP A 13 2.70 8.75 -4.72
C TRP A 13 3.09 7.33 -5.09
N VAL A 14 3.69 7.19 -6.26
CA VAL A 14 4.21 5.91 -6.75
C VAL A 14 5.72 6.05 -6.90
N PHE A 15 6.47 5.31 -6.09
CA PHE A 15 7.93 5.35 -6.07
C PHE A 15 8.47 4.20 -6.91
N GLN A 16 9.19 4.51 -7.98
CA GLN A 16 9.93 3.49 -8.74
C GLN A 16 11.28 3.26 -8.07
N LEU A 17 11.47 2.11 -7.49
CA LEU A 17 12.60 1.84 -6.59
C LEU A 17 13.93 1.58 -7.29
N HIS A 18 13.95 1.60 -8.63
CA HIS A 18 15.23 1.62 -9.36
C HIS A 18 15.91 2.99 -9.30
N ASP A 19 15.16 4.04 -8.99
CA ASP A 19 15.68 5.41 -8.85
C ASP A 19 16.21 5.63 -7.43
N PRO A 20 17.51 6.00 -7.28
CA PRO A 20 18.09 6.21 -5.95
C PRO A 20 17.40 7.29 -5.12
N GLU A 21 16.91 8.36 -5.73
CA GLU A 21 16.18 9.42 -5.02
C GLU A 21 14.84 8.92 -4.51
N CYS A 22 14.12 8.13 -5.32
CA CYS A 22 12.88 7.50 -4.90
C CYS A 22 13.11 6.55 -3.73
N ARG A 23 14.16 5.75 -3.77
CA ARG A 23 14.51 4.87 -2.66
C ARG A 23 14.80 5.65 -1.37
N ALA A 24 15.53 6.75 -1.47
CA ALA A 24 15.88 7.58 -0.30
C ALA A 24 14.64 8.19 0.34
N VAL A 25 13.74 8.75 -0.46
CA VAL A 25 12.49 9.35 0.04
C VAL A 25 11.59 8.28 0.65
N ALA A 26 11.43 7.15 -0.02
CA ALA A 26 10.61 6.03 0.48
C ALA A 26 11.16 5.50 1.80
N ALA A 27 12.48 5.34 1.91
CA ALA A 27 13.13 4.89 3.13
C ALA A 27 12.89 5.86 4.29
N ASP A 28 13.01 7.16 4.04
CA ASP A 28 12.75 8.19 5.05
C ASP A 28 11.30 8.15 5.53
N LEU A 29 10.34 8.08 4.61
CA LEU A 29 8.92 8.07 4.96
C LEU A 29 8.54 6.80 5.74
N LEU A 30 9.02 5.63 5.33
CA LEU A 30 8.67 4.37 5.98
C LEU A 30 9.29 4.22 7.36
N SER A 31 10.48 4.76 7.58
CA SER A 31 11.17 4.68 8.88
C SER A 31 10.82 5.82 9.82
N ARG A 32 10.09 6.83 9.34
CA ARG A 32 9.77 8.03 10.12
C ARG A 32 8.82 7.71 11.27
N GLN A 33 9.17 8.17 12.48
CA GLN A 33 8.31 8.12 13.66
C GLN A 33 7.26 9.24 13.60
N GLY A 34 6.13 9.03 14.26
CA GLY A 34 5.05 10.03 14.30
C GLY A 34 4.16 10.03 13.06
N MET A 35 4.39 9.11 12.13
CA MET A 35 3.59 8.96 10.93
C MET A 35 3.19 7.49 10.78
N ALA A 36 1.92 7.20 11.04
CA ALA A 36 1.40 5.82 10.90
C ALA A 36 1.26 5.46 9.41
N LYS A 37 1.63 4.24 9.06
CA LYS A 37 1.48 3.68 7.71
C LYS A 37 0.58 2.46 7.80
N ALA A 38 -0.58 2.54 7.19
CA ALA A 38 -1.60 1.50 7.25
C ALA A 38 -1.72 0.79 5.90
N GLY A 39 -1.95 -0.50 5.92
CA GLY A 39 -2.15 -1.27 4.69
C GLY A 39 -2.50 -2.71 4.97
N PHE A 40 -2.56 -3.50 3.90
CA PHE A 40 -2.93 -4.92 3.96
C PHE A 40 -1.73 -5.79 3.55
N GLY A 41 -1.48 -6.86 4.31
CA GLY A 41 -0.43 -7.81 3.99
C GLY A 41 0.98 -7.26 4.18
N LEU A 42 1.16 -6.36 5.13
CA LEU A 42 2.42 -5.63 5.31
C LEU A 42 3.53 -6.45 5.99
N GLY A 43 3.18 -7.58 6.60
CA GLY A 43 4.18 -8.46 7.23
C GLY A 43 5.21 -8.98 6.24
N ASP A 44 4.77 -9.41 5.07
CA ASP A 44 5.67 -9.85 3.99
C ASP A 44 6.45 -8.68 3.40
N ASP A 45 5.84 -7.52 3.32
CA ASP A 45 6.46 -6.31 2.78
C ASP A 45 7.59 -5.79 3.67
N ARG A 46 7.48 -5.98 5.00
CA ARG A 46 8.51 -5.53 5.94
C ARG A 46 9.90 -6.08 5.57
N LYS A 47 9.98 -7.37 5.29
CA LYS A 47 11.24 -8.01 4.92
C LYS A 47 11.79 -7.43 3.61
N ARG A 48 10.92 -7.23 2.63
CA ARG A 48 11.30 -6.64 1.33
C ARG A 48 11.78 -5.20 1.48
N ILE A 49 11.14 -4.44 2.36
CA ILE A 49 11.52 -3.05 2.65
C ILE A 49 12.92 -3.00 3.26
N ILE A 50 13.21 -3.84 4.25
CA ILE A 50 14.52 -3.91 4.87
C ILE A 50 15.59 -4.27 3.84
N GLU A 51 15.33 -5.27 3.01
CA GLU A 51 16.28 -5.72 1.98
C GLU A 51 16.52 -4.65 0.90
N LYS A 52 15.47 -4.00 0.44
CA LYS A 52 15.56 -3.05 -0.69
C LYS A 52 15.97 -1.65 -0.26
N LEU A 53 15.46 -1.18 0.88
CA LEU A 53 15.64 0.20 1.31
C LEU A 53 16.63 0.34 2.48
N GLY A 54 16.99 -0.76 3.13
CA GLY A 54 17.95 -0.75 4.21
C GLY A 54 17.45 -0.10 5.50
N VAL A 55 16.14 0.03 5.68
CA VAL A 55 15.55 0.65 6.87
C VAL A 55 14.48 -0.26 7.47
N GLU A 56 14.28 -0.15 8.79
CA GLU A 56 13.18 -0.79 9.50
C GLU A 56 11.94 0.12 9.39
N PRO A 57 10.82 -0.36 8.83
CA PRO A 57 9.61 0.45 8.81
C PRO A 57 9.07 0.67 10.22
N ALA A 58 8.60 1.89 10.50
CA ALA A 58 8.11 2.29 11.81
C ALA A 58 6.61 2.59 11.75
N GLU A 59 5.91 2.33 12.85
CA GLU A 59 4.48 2.64 13.02
C GLU A 59 3.61 2.05 11.90
N ILE A 60 3.84 0.77 11.60
CA ILE A 60 3.09 0.02 10.60
C ILE A 60 1.81 -0.53 11.24
N LEU A 61 0.68 -0.24 10.62
CA LEU A 61 -0.62 -0.78 11.04
C LEU A 61 -1.14 -1.75 9.99
N GLU A 62 -1.25 -3.02 10.36
CA GLU A 62 -1.78 -4.06 9.50
C GLU A 62 -3.31 -4.09 9.60
N LEU A 63 -4.00 -3.67 8.53
CA LEU A 63 -5.46 -3.56 8.54
C LEU A 63 -6.15 -4.93 8.58
N ASN A 64 -5.54 -5.97 8.05
CA ASN A 64 -6.08 -7.34 8.20
C ASN A 64 -6.20 -7.71 9.68
N ALA A 65 -5.26 -7.29 10.52
CA ALA A 65 -5.30 -7.56 11.95
C ALA A 65 -6.46 -6.83 12.63
N VAL A 66 -6.79 -5.62 12.20
CA VAL A 66 -7.92 -4.84 12.72
C VAL A 66 -9.23 -5.58 12.44
N PHE A 67 -9.43 -6.04 11.19
CA PHE A 67 -10.63 -6.81 10.83
C PHE A 67 -10.70 -8.14 11.57
N ARG A 68 -9.58 -8.81 11.75
CA ARG A 68 -9.52 -10.06 12.51
C ARG A 68 -9.97 -9.86 13.95
N ALA A 69 -9.55 -8.76 14.57
CA ALA A 69 -9.99 -8.38 15.93
C ALA A 69 -11.48 -8.10 16.00
N GLN A 70 -12.11 -7.72 14.89
CA GLN A 70 -13.55 -7.49 14.80
C GLN A 70 -14.35 -8.75 14.47
N GLY A 71 -13.70 -9.91 14.41
CA GLY A 71 -14.38 -11.19 14.21
C GLY A 71 -14.32 -11.77 12.81
N TYR A 72 -13.65 -11.12 11.86
CA TYR A 72 -13.47 -11.67 10.52
C TYR A 72 -12.37 -12.72 10.55
N ARG A 73 -12.66 -13.92 10.08
CA ARG A 73 -11.76 -15.09 10.19
C ARG A 73 -10.66 -15.12 9.14
N LYS A 74 -10.91 -14.52 7.97
CA LYS A 74 -9.97 -14.50 6.83
C LYS A 74 -9.39 -13.12 6.66
N ASP A 75 -8.21 -13.06 6.07
CA ASP A 75 -7.64 -11.79 5.67
C ASP A 75 -8.56 -11.12 4.65
N MET A 76 -8.95 -9.89 4.97
CA MET A 76 -9.89 -9.15 4.15
C MET A 76 -9.29 -8.69 2.82
N GLY A 77 -8.06 -8.19 2.86
CA GLY A 77 -7.51 -7.47 1.74
C GLY A 77 -8.30 -6.19 1.44
N VAL A 78 -7.81 -5.38 0.51
CA VAL A 78 -8.46 -4.11 0.17
C VAL A 78 -9.83 -4.32 -0.47
N LYS A 79 -9.98 -5.33 -1.33
CA LYS A 79 -11.26 -5.63 -1.99
C LYS A 79 -12.36 -5.98 -0.99
N GLY A 80 -12.06 -6.88 -0.05
CA GLY A 80 -13.01 -7.29 0.98
C GLY A 80 -13.38 -6.14 1.89
N ALA A 81 -12.40 -5.35 2.31
CA ALA A 81 -12.62 -4.20 3.18
C ALA A 81 -13.49 -3.14 2.52
N VAL A 82 -13.26 -2.82 1.25
CA VAL A 82 -14.06 -1.87 0.49
C VAL A 82 -15.51 -2.36 0.37
N ALA A 83 -15.71 -3.66 0.11
CA ALA A 83 -17.05 -4.24 0.03
C ALA A 83 -17.80 -4.13 1.35
N VAL A 84 -17.15 -4.43 2.47
CA VAL A 84 -17.77 -4.41 3.81
C VAL A 84 -18.07 -2.99 4.27
N LEU A 85 -17.11 -2.07 4.13
CA LEU A 85 -17.24 -0.72 4.69
C LEU A 85 -18.04 0.23 3.81
N PHE A 86 -17.92 0.11 2.50
CA PHE A 86 -18.51 1.07 1.56
C PHE A 86 -19.61 0.47 0.69
N ASN A 87 -19.85 -0.83 0.79
CA ASN A 87 -20.80 -1.55 -0.07
C ASN A 87 -20.49 -1.30 -1.55
N GLN A 88 -19.21 -1.27 -1.91
CA GLN A 88 -18.73 -1.00 -3.25
C GLN A 88 -17.81 -2.10 -3.71
N ARG A 89 -17.71 -2.27 -5.03
CA ARG A 89 -16.80 -3.22 -5.64
C ARG A 89 -15.51 -2.52 -6.04
N PHE A 90 -14.40 -2.91 -5.43
CA PHE A 90 -13.09 -2.42 -5.81
C PHE A 90 -12.57 -3.24 -7.00
N GLN A 91 -12.50 -2.61 -8.17
CA GLN A 91 -12.06 -3.27 -9.39
C GLN A 91 -10.56 -3.08 -9.59
N LYS A 92 -9.85 -4.21 -9.75
CA LYS A 92 -8.42 -4.21 -10.03
C LYS A 92 -8.18 -4.80 -11.41
N SER A 93 -7.51 -4.06 -12.29
CA SER A 93 -7.17 -4.53 -13.63
C SER A 93 -6.17 -5.68 -13.56
N LYS A 94 -6.54 -6.86 -14.07
CA LYS A 94 -5.61 -8.00 -14.17
C LYS A 94 -4.46 -7.67 -15.12
N LYS A 95 -4.72 -6.95 -16.20
CA LYS A 95 -3.72 -6.55 -17.17
C LYS A 95 -2.66 -5.66 -16.53
N ALA A 96 -3.07 -4.68 -15.74
CA ALA A 96 -2.15 -3.82 -15.02
C ALA A 96 -1.38 -4.60 -13.95
N ALA A 97 -2.08 -5.45 -13.17
CA ALA A 97 -1.45 -6.23 -12.10
C ALA A 97 -0.34 -7.16 -12.61
N THR A 98 -0.53 -7.75 -13.79
CA THR A 98 0.42 -8.71 -14.37
C THR A 98 1.39 -8.08 -15.37
N SER A 99 1.37 -6.77 -15.54
CA SER A 99 2.26 -6.04 -16.43
C SER A 99 3.69 -5.96 -15.87
N ASN A 100 4.62 -5.43 -16.68
CA ASN A 100 6.02 -5.34 -16.27
C ASN A 100 6.25 -4.15 -15.33
N TRP A 101 6.25 -4.41 -14.03
CA TRP A 101 6.50 -3.40 -13.00
C TRP A 101 7.97 -3.00 -12.88
N ALA A 102 8.88 -3.77 -13.50
CA ALA A 102 10.30 -3.44 -13.56
C ALA A 102 10.63 -2.45 -14.69
N SER A 103 9.65 -2.06 -15.48
CA SER A 103 9.82 -1.11 -16.57
C SER A 103 10.42 0.21 -16.07
N GLU A 104 11.35 0.78 -16.83
CA GLU A 104 11.98 2.05 -16.48
C GLU A 104 10.95 3.18 -16.32
N ARG A 105 9.91 3.15 -17.16
CA ARG A 105 8.82 4.12 -17.10
C ARG A 105 7.47 3.39 -17.07
N LEU A 106 6.70 3.65 -16.01
CA LEU A 106 5.38 3.04 -15.86
C LEU A 106 4.36 3.72 -16.76
N SER A 107 3.41 2.93 -17.28
CA SER A 107 2.28 3.46 -18.04
C SER A 107 1.28 4.17 -17.13
N GLU A 108 0.40 4.98 -17.72
CA GLU A 108 -0.68 5.62 -16.99
C GLU A 108 -1.57 4.58 -16.29
N SER A 109 -1.89 3.47 -16.94
CA SER A 109 -2.68 2.38 -16.34
C SER A 109 -2.00 1.80 -15.10
N GLN A 110 -0.68 1.63 -15.15
CA GLN A 110 0.08 1.14 -14.00
C GLN A 110 0.07 2.15 -12.85
N LEU A 111 0.26 3.43 -13.16
CA LEU A 111 0.24 4.48 -12.14
C LEU A 111 -1.13 4.58 -11.47
N VAL A 112 -2.20 4.54 -12.24
CA VAL A 112 -3.57 4.56 -11.71
C VAL A 112 -3.83 3.33 -10.84
N TYR A 113 -3.41 2.16 -11.29
CA TYR A 113 -3.56 0.91 -10.51
C TYR A 113 -2.87 1.02 -9.15
N ALA A 114 -1.61 1.44 -9.14
CA ALA A 114 -0.84 1.56 -7.90
C ALA A 114 -1.40 2.64 -6.97
N ALA A 115 -1.77 3.78 -7.52
CA ALA A 115 -2.34 4.89 -6.76
C ALA A 115 -3.68 4.50 -6.11
N ASN A 116 -4.55 3.82 -6.86
CA ASN A 116 -5.85 3.37 -6.36
C ASN A 116 -5.71 2.34 -5.25
N ASP A 117 -4.73 1.45 -5.35
CA ASP A 117 -4.48 0.44 -4.33
C ASP A 117 -4.11 1.11 -2.98
N ALA A 118 -3.22 2.07 -3.00
CA ALA A 118 -2.81 2.82 -1.81
C ALA A 118 -3.94 3.71 -1.29
N TYR A 119 -4.64 4.39 -2.16
CA TYR A 119 -5.74 5.28 -1.77
C TYR A 119 -6.91 4.51 -1.15
N ALA A 120 -7.25 3.34 -1.70
CA ALA A 120 -8.29 2.50 -1.14
C ALA A 120 -7.93 2.04 0.28
N ALA A 121 -6.67 1.67 0.52
CA ALA A 121 -6.21 1.32 1.86
C ALA A 121 -6.32 2.52 2.83
N TYR A 122 -5.98 3.72 2.37
CA TYR A 122 -6.17 4.94 3.14
C TYR A 122 -7.64 5.15 3.52
N ARG A 123 -8.56 5.02 2.54
CA ARG A 123 -9.99 5.19 2.77
C ARG A 123 -10.53 4.18 3.79
N VAL A 124 -10.05 2.95 3.74
CA VAL A 124 -10.42 1.92 4.72
C VAL A 124 -9.94 2.31 6.11
N TRP A 125 -8.69 2.72 6.24
CA TRP A 125 -8.13 3.17 7.52
C TRP A 125 -8.94 4.32 8.10
N ASP A 126 -9.24 5.32 7.29
CA ASP A 126 -10.01 6.50 7.69
C ASP A 126 -11.42 6.12 8.19
N ALA A 127 -12.09 5.24 7.47
CA ALA A 127 -13.44 4.78 7.81
C ALA A 127 -13.49 3.96 9.11
N LEU A 128 -12.39 3.31 9.49
CA LEU A 128 -12.31 2.53 10.73
C LEU A 128 -12.20 3.42 11.98
N GLY A 129 -11.89 4.69 11.83
CA GLY A 129 -11.83 5.64 12.95
C GLY A 129 -10.69 5.39 13.93
N LEU A 130 -9.60 4.85 13.45
CA LEU A 130 -8.44 4.48 14.28
C LEU A 130 -7.57 5.67 14.64
#